data_4d63807e732e55d3d2a1e9da13152e6d
#
_entry.id   4d63807e732e55d3d2a1e9da13152e6d
#
_cell.length_a   1.000
_cell.length_b   1.000
_cell.length_c   1.000
_cell.angle_alpha   90.00
_cell.angle_beta   90.00
_cell.angle_gamma   90.00
#
_symmetry.space_group_name_H-M   'P 1'
#
loop_
_entity.id
_entity.type
_entity.pdbx_description
1 polymer ?
#
loop_
_entity_poly.entity_id
_entity_poly.type
_entity_poly.pdbx_seq_one_letter_code
_entity_poly.pdbx_strand_id
1 'polypeptide(L)'
;MGTQMKIEISNADLIDKITILELKMEILSGTDSLKEMKKEYDLITPHEMKSSYRDELKSVNRGIWEFREINRQLHSRGVYNNTFIANTKRIIDLNNERVKLKQKINTETNSTIINQRGYNTPIPSPSPSFGSLDDSVFFMDKH
;
A
#
# COMPACT_ATOMS: atom_id res chain seq x y z
N MET A 1 1.01 24.48 18.02
CA MET A 1 1.09 23.03 18.06
C MET A 1 -0.20 22.42 17.58
N GLY A 2 -0.10 21.54 16.59
CA GLY A 2 -1.28 20.91 16.03
C GLY A 2 -1.86 19.84 16.94
N THR A 3 -3.18 19.69 16.89
CA THR A 3 -3.87 18.61 17.55
C THR A 3 -3.70 17.33 16.72
N GLN A 4 -3.26 16.26 17.35
CA GLN A 4 -3.15 14.97 16.67
C GLN A 4 -4.49 14.25 16.71
N MET A 5 -4.91 13.78 15.55
CA MET A 5 -6.09 12.95 15.44
C MET A 5 -5.67 11.49 15.57
N LYS A 6 -6.39 10.75 16.39
CA LYS A 6 -6.23 9.30 16.49
C LYS A 6 -7.43 8.62 15.90
N ILE A 7 -7.21 7.65 15.04
CA ILE A 7 -8.28 6.85 14.46
C ILE A 7 -7.95 5.37 14.65
N GLU A 8 -8.98 4.57 14.76
CA GLU A 8 -8.80 3.12 14.80
C GLU A 8 -8.72 2.61 13.37
N ILE A 9 -7.79 1.72 13.13
CA ILE A 9 -7.60 1.08 11.83
C ILE A 9 -7.58 -0.44 12.02
N SER A 10 -7.82 -1.18 10.93
CA SER A 10 -7.76 -2.64 11.00
C SER A 10 -6.33 -3.12 11.23
N ASN A 11 -6.20 -4.35 11.75
CA ASN A 11 -4.89 -4.96 11.93
C ASN A 11 -4.13 -5.05 10.60
N ALA A 12 -4.84 -5.37 9.52
CA ALA A 12 -4.22 -5.43 8.19
C ALA A 12 -3.72 -4.07 7.72
N ASP A 13 -4.48 -3.01 7.96
CA ASP A 13 -4.04 -1.66 7.60
C ASP A 13 -2.77 -1.27 8.35
N LEU A 14 -2.66 -1.64 9.61
CA LEU A 14 -1.47 -1.37 10.40
C LEU A 14 -0.26 -2.13 9.85
N ILE A 15 -0.41 -3.42 9.59
CA ILE A 15 0.67 -4.25 9.05
C ILE A 15 1.08 -3.74 7.66
N ASP A 16 0.11 -3.38 6.84
CA ASP A 16 0.35 -2.81 5.52
C ASP A 16 1.20 -1.53 5.62
N LYS A 17 0.81 -0.64 6.51
CA LYS A 17 1.55 0.61 6.75
C LYS A 17 2.97 0.34 7.24
N ILE A 18 3.13 -0.61 8.14
CA ILE A 18 4.46 -0.97 8.66
C ILE A 18 5.35 -1.51 7.54
N THR A 19 4.83 -2.42 6.70
CA THR A 19 5.62 -2.96 5.58
C THR A 19 5.99 -1.87 4.58
N ILE A 20 5.09 -0.94 4.33
CA ILE A 20 5.37 0.19 3.43
C ILE A 20 6.46 1.09 4.00
N LEU A 21 6.40 1.37 5.31
CA LEU A 21 7.45 2.16 5.96
C LEU A 21 8.82 1.45 5.87
N GLU A 22 8.84 0.13 6.06
CA GLU A 22 10.07 -0.64 5.93
C GLU A 22 10.65 -0.50 4.53
N LEU A 23 9.82 -0.61 3.50
CA LEU A 23 10.26 -0.44 2.12
C LEU A 23 10.79 0.96 1.86
N LYS A 24 10.09 1.97 2.34
CA LYS A 24 10.54 3.37 2.20
C LYS A 24 11.88 3.59 2.88
N MET A 25 12.06 3.07 4.10
CA MET A 25 13.32 3.21 4.80
C MET A 25 14.48 2.52 4.10
N GLU A 26 14.22 1.36 3.47
CA GLU A 26 15.23 0.67 2.67
C GLU A 26 15.64 1.51 1.46
N ILE A 27 14.68 2.12 0.79
CA ILE A 27 14.91 2.85 -0.47
C ILE A 27 15.48 4.24 -0.22
N LEU A 28 15.00 4.92 0.83
CA LEU A 28 15.33 6.31 1.11
C LEU A 28 16.39 6.45 2.20
N SER A 29 17.19 5.41 2.42
CA SER A 29 18.26 5.46 3.41
C SER A 29 19.24 6.59 3.10
N GLY A 30 19.67 7.29 4.14
CA GLY A 30 20.58 8.43 4.00
C GLY A 30 19.91 9.76 3.70
N THR A 31 18.59 9.82 3.66
CA THR A 31 17.86 11.07 3.49
C THR A 31 17.36 11.61 4.82
N ASP A 32 17.02 12.90 4.85
CA ASP A 32 16.45 13.53 6.05
C ASP A 32 15.08 12.95 6.39
N SER A 33 14.35 12.46 5.38
CA SER A 33 13.06 11.84 5.55
C SER A 33 13.13 10.55 6.39
N LEU A 34 14.29 9.93 6.44
CA LEU A 34 14.48 8.68 7.19
C LEU A 34 14.16 8.84 8.67
N LYS A 35 14.54 9.96 9.26
CA LYS A 35 14.28 10.23 10.67
C LYS A 35 12.79 10.23 11.00
N GLU A 36 11.99 10.90 10.16
CA GLU A 36 10.55 10.97 10.37
C GLU A 36 9.88 9.62 10.15
N MET A 37 10.33 8.86 9.14
CA MET A 37 9.80 7.53 8.89
C MET A 37 10.12 6.57 10.04
N LYS A 38 11.35 6.63 10.56
CA LYS A 38 11.75 5.80 11.68
C LYS A 38 10.95 6.14 12.94
N LYS A 39 10.71 7.41 13.16
CA LYS A 39 9.90 7.87 14.27
C LYS A 39 8.48 7.31 14.20
N GLU A 40 7.85 7.38 13.03
CA GLU A 40 6.53 6.80 12.81
C GLU A 40 6.57 5.28 12.99
N TYR A 41 7.57 4.62 12.42
CA TYR A 41 7.76 3.18 12.52
C TYR A 41 7.84 2.73 13.98
N ASP A 42 8.68 3.40 14.78
CA ASP A 42 8.85 3.05 16.18
C ASP A 42 7.57 3.29 17.00
N LEU A 43 6.74 4.22 16.55
CA LEU A 43 5.48 4.53 17.23
C LEU A 43 4.41 3.47 16.98
N ILE A 44 4.37 2.88 15.80
CA ILE A 44 3.27 1.98 15.41
C ILE A 44 3.62 0.50 15.53
N THR A 45 4.89 0.12 15.43
CA THR A 45 5.29 -1.30 15.47
C THR A 45 4.92 -2.03 16.77
N PRO A 46 4.92 -1.38 17.95
CA PRO A 46 4.50 -2.08 19.17
C PRO A 46 3.06 -2.59 19.13
N HIS A 47 2.24 -2.08 18.25
CA HIS A 47 0.83 -2.45 18.13
C HIS A 47 0.60 -3.51 17.03
N GLU A 48 1.66 -3.96 16.37
CA GLU A 48 1.56 -4.92 15.28
C GLU A 48 1.15 -6.29 15.79
N MET A 49 0.13 -6.87 15.16
CA MET A 49 -0.27 -8.25 15.40
C MET A 49 0.53 -9.18 14.49
N LYS A 50 0.89 -10.34 15.01
CA LYS A 50 1.57 -11.37 14.21
C LYS A 50 0.65 -11.88 13.11
N SER A 51 1.18 -11.98 11.90
CA SER A 51 0.46 -12.54 10.76
C SER A 51 1.37 -13.40 9.91
N SER A 52 0.85 -14.55 9.49
CA SER A 52 1.56 -15.42 8.56
C SER A 52 1.63 -14.86 7.14
N TYR A 53 0.86 -13.81 6.84
CA TYR A 53 0.81 -13.17 5.52
C TYR A 53 1.66 -11.92 5.40
N ARG A 54 2.38 -11.57 6.47
CA ARG A 54 3.13 -10.32 6.51
C ARG A 54 4.20 -10.21 5.42
N ASP A 55 4.99 -11.24 5.26
CA ASP A 55 6.08 -11.23 4.28
C ASP A 55 5.55 -11.20 2.86
N GLU A 56 4.46 -11.93 2.60
CA GLU A 56 3.82 -11.89 1.29
C GLU A 56 3.25 -10.51 0.99
N LEU A 57 2.63 -9.86 1.97
CA LEU A 57 2.12 -8.50 1.81
C LEU A 57 3.27 -7.52 1.52
N LYS A 58 4.37 -7.64 2.23
CA LYS A 58 5.54 -6.80 1.97
C LYS A 58 6.07 -7.01 0.55
N SER A 59 6.11 -8.24 0.09
CA SER A 59 6.55 -8.58 -1.26
C SER A 59 5.64 -7.96 -2.33
N VAL A 60 4.33 -8.04 -2.12
CA VAL A 60 3.36 -7.42 -3.03
C VAL A 60 3.54 -5.91 -3.05
N ASN A 61 3.71 -5.29 -1.90
CA ASN A 61 3.94 -3.85 -1.81
C ASN A 61 5.24 -3.44 -2.51
N ARG A 62 6.28 -4.25 -2.39
CA ARG A 62 7.54 -4.00 -3.12
C ARG A 62 7.32 -4.03 -4.62
N GLY A 63 6.58 -5.00 -5.13
CA GLY A 63 6.28 -5.09 -6.56
C GLY A 63 5.50 -3.87 -7.06
N ILE A 64 4.51 -3.44 -6.30
CA ILE A 64 3.75 -2.23 -6.64
C ILE A 64 4.69 -1.03 -6.72
N TRP A 65 5.54 -0.87 -5.74
CA TRP A 65 6.52 0.23 -5.72
C TRP A 65 7.40 0.23 -6.97
N GLU A 66 7.98 -0.92 -7.27
CA GLU A 66 8.95 -1.04 -8.37
C GLU A 66 8.30 -0.72 -9.73
N PHE A 67 7.13 -1.29 -10.00
CA PHE A 67 6.44 -1.03 -11.26
C PHE A 67 5.98 0.42 -11.37
N ARG A 68 5.50 0.99 -10.28
CA ARG A 68 5.08 2.39 -10.28
C ARG A 68 6.26 3.33 -10.48
N GLU A 69 7.42 3.02 -9.92
CA GLU A 69 8.60 3.85 -10.08
C GLU A 69 9.06 3.88 -11.54
N ILE A 70 9.06 2.72 -12.20
CA ILE A 70 9.38 2.65 -13.62
C ILE A 70 8.37 3.48 -14.43
N ASN A 71 7.09 3.33 -14.15
CA ASN A 71 6.06 4.07 -14.86
C ASN A 71 6.13 5.56 -14.61
N ARG A 72 6.52 5.97 -13.40
CA ARG A 72 6.73 7.39 -13.11
C ARG A 72 7.84 7.97 -13.97
N GLN A 73 8.93 7.23 -14.12
CA GLN A 73 10.05 7.66 -14.98
C GLN A 73 9.63 7.74 -16.44
N LEU A 74 8.88 6.75 -16.92
CA LEU A 74 8.34 6.78 -18.28
C LEU A 74 7.43 7.96 -18.49
N HIS A 75 6.52 8.20 -17.56
CA HIS A 75 5.60 9.33 -17.59
C HIS A 75 6.36 10.66 -17.64
N SER A 76 7.40 10.82 -16.84
CA SER A 76 8.17 12.06 -16.82
C SER A 76 8.85 12.36 -18.15
N ARG A 77 9.09 11.32 -18.96
CA ARG A 77 9.67 11.45 -20.30
C ARG A 77 8.62 11.45 -21.41
N GLY A 78 7.33 11.38 -21.03
CA GLY A 78 6.23 11.33 -22.00
C GLY A 78 6.17 10.01 -22.77
N VAL A 79 6.71 8.92 -22.23
CA VAL A 79 6.77 7.62 -22.89
C VAL A 79 5.67 6.72 -22.36
N TYR A 80 4.75 6.34 -23.25
CA TYR A 80 3.60 5.50 -22.92
C TYR A 80 3.58 4.28 -23.86
N ASN A 81 4.63 3.49 -23.77
CA ASN A 81 4.85 2.33 -24.60
C ASN A 81 4.20 1.05 -24.03
N ASN A 82 4.47 -0.09 -24.65
CA ASN A 82 3.95 -1.37 -24.18
C ASN A 82 4.42 -1.73 -22.78
N THR A 83 5.62 -1.31 -22.40
CA THR A 83 6.14 -1.50 -21.03
C THR A 83 5.29 -0.74 -20.02
N PHE A 84 4.95 0.52 -20.32
CA PHE A 84 4.07 1.31 -19.46
C PHE A 84 2.73 0.63 -19.26
N ILE A 85 2.13 0.13 -20.34
CA ILE A 85 0.83 -0.54 -20.30
C ILE A 85 0.93 -1.83 -19.49
N ALA A 86 1.94 -2.64 -19.74
CA ALA A 86 2.13 -3.90 -19.01
C ALA A 86 2.34 -3.66 -17.52
N ASN A 87 3.13 -2.66 -17.15
CA ASN A 87 3.35 -2.30 -15.76
C ASN A 87 2.07 -1.82 -15.08
N THR A 88 1.24 -1.06 -15.79
CA THR A 88 -0.04 -0.60 -15.27
C THR A 88 -0.96 -1.78 -14.96
N LYS A 89 -1.04 -2.75 -15.87
CA LYS A 89 -1.83 -3.96 -15.65
C LYS A 89 -1.30 -4.75 -14.45
N ARG A 90 0.02 -4.86 -14.34
CA ARG A 90 0.65 -5.59 -13.24
C ARG A 90 0.37 -4.92 -11.89
N ILE A 91 0.38 -3.60 -11.84
CA ILE A 91 0.05 -2.84 -10.64
C ILE A 91 -1.38 -3.13 -10.19
N ILE A 92 -2.31 -3.17 -11.14
CA ILE A 92 -3.72 -3.49 -10.83
C ILE A 92 -3.83 -4.89 -10.23
N ASP A 93 -3.17 -5.87 -10.83
CA ASP A 93 -3.19 -7.25 -10.32
C ASP A 93 -2.60 -7.34 -8.92
N LEU A 94 -1.48 -6.67 -8.70
CA LEU A 94 -0.84 -6.64 -7.38
C LEU A 94 -1.70 -5.95 -6.32
N ASN A 95 -2.39 -4.88 -6.69
CA ASN A 95 -3.33 -4.23 -5.77
C ASN A 95 -4.48 -5.17 -5.38
N ASN A 96 -4.97 -5.97 -6.33
CA ASN A 96 -5.99 -6.97 -6.03
C ASN A 96 -5.46 -8.04 -5.07
N GLU A 97 -4.25 -8.50 -5.28
CA GLU A 97 -3.58 -9.44 -4.36
C GLU A 97 -3.43 -8.82 -2.96
N ARG A 98 -3.03 -7.56 -2.92
CA ARG A 98 -2.88 -6.82 -1.66
C ARG A 98 -4.19 -6.78 -0.87
N VAL A 99 -5.28 -6.47 -1.54
CA VAL A 99 -6.62 -6.44 -0.91
C VAL A 99 -6.97 -7.80 -0.31
N LYS A 100 -6.73 -8.88 -1.07
CA LYS A 100 -7.02 -10.24 -0.59
C LYS A 100 -6.16 -10.61 0.62
N LEU A 101 -4.89 -10.25 0.60
CA LEU A 101 -3.99 -10.50 1.73
C LEU A 101 -4.44 -9.75 2.98
N LYS A 102 -4.84 -8.50 2.82
CA LYS A 102 -5.34 -7.70 3.94
C LYS A 102 -6.61 -8.31 4.54
N GLN A 103 -7.50 -8.84 3.71
CA GLN A 103 -8.68 -9.54 4.20
C GLN A 103 -8.29 -10.79 5.01
N LYS A 104 -7.33 -11.56 4.51
CA LYS A 104 -6.83 -12.74 5.22
C LYS A 104 -6.19 -12.37 6.55
N ILE A 105 -5.43 -11.31 6.60
CA ILE A 105 -4.81 -10.82 7.83
C ILE A 105 -5.88 -10.42 8.85
N ASN A 106 -6.89 -9.68 8.43
CA ASN A 106 -7.96 -9.28 9.34
C ASN A 106 -8.72 -10.47 9.90
N THR A 107 -8.94 -11.50 9.09
CA THR A 107 -9.56 -12.74 9.56
C THR A 107 -8.64 -13.49 10.52
N GLU A 108 -7.38 -13.64 10.16
CA GLU A 108 -6.40 -14.37 10.98
C GLU A 108 -6.20 -13.72 12.36
N THR A 109 -6.18 -12.41 12.40
CA THR A 109 -5.91 -11.65 13.62
C THR A 109 -7.17 -11.23 14.38
N ASN A 110 -8.34 -11.63 13.92
CA ASN A 110 -9.62 -11.23 14.50
C ASN A 110 -9.74 -9.70 14.64
N SER A 111 -9.43 -8.98 13.59
CA SER A 111 -9.53 -7.53 13.61
C SER A 111 -10.96 -7.09 13.89
N THR A 112 -11.14 -6.17 14.83
CA THR A 112 -12.47 -5.62 15.13
C THR A 112 -12.93 -4.69 14.02
N ILE A 113 -12.00 -4.10 13.29
CA ILE A 113 -12.28 -3.27 12.13
C ILE A 113 -11.92 -4.05 10.89
N ILE A 114 -12.88 -4.18 9.99
CA ILE A 114 -12.71 -4.90 8.73
C ILE A 114 -12.92 -3.89 7.60
N ASN A 115 -11.95 -3.84 6.69
CA ASN A 115 -12.07 -2.96 5.55
C ASN A 115 -13.16 -3.45 4.62
N GLN A 116 -14.19 -2.64 4.44
CA GLN A 116 -15.25 -2.91 3.49
C GLN A 116 -14.86 -2.30 2.16
N ARG A 117 -14.66 -3.14 1.18
CA ARG A 117 -14.36 -2.67 -0.17
C ARG A 117 -15.47 -3.10 -1.09
N GLY A 118 -15.88 -2.20 -1.94
CA GLY A 118 -16.90 -2.46 -2.93
C GLY A 118 -16.48 -3.43 -4.03
N TYR A 119 -15.31 -4.04 -3.93
CA TYR A 119 -14.81 -4.96 -4.95
C TYR A 119 -15.60 -6.26 -5.03
N ASN A 120 -16.29 -6.61 -3.97
CA ASN A 120 -17.11 -7.82 -3.93
C ASN A 120 -18.52 -7.57 -4.40
N THR A 121 -18.89 -6.33 -4.68
CA THR A 121 -20.19 -6.01 -5.24
C THR A 121 -20.07 -6.00 -6.76
N PRO A 122 -21.04 -6.59 -7.47
CA PRO A 122 -21.02 -6.50 -8.93
C PRO A 122 -21.05 -5.05 -9.34
N ILE A 123 -20.05 -4.64 -10.08
CA ILE A 123 -20.00 -3.29 -10.61
C ILE A 123 -20.86 -3.28 -11.86
N PRO A 124 -21.94 -2.48 -11.89
CA PRO A 124 -22.88 -2.52 -13.02
C PRO A 124 -22.29 -2.04 -14.32
N SER A 125 -21.19 -1.33 -14.31
CA SER A 125 -20.51 -0.94 -15.55
C SER A 125 -19.02 -0.90 -15.28
N PRO A 126 -18.21 -1.28 -16.27
CA PRO A 126 -16.77 -1.16 -16.16
C PRO A 126 -16.40 0.32 -16.25
N SER A 127 -16.77 1.07 -15.28
CA SER A 127 -16.27 2.42 -15.19
C SER A 127 -14.77 2.34 -14.96
N PRO A 128 -13.96 2.98 -15.77
CA PRO A 128 -12.53 3.09 -15.48
C PRO A 128 -12.34 4.04 -14.33
N SER A 129 -13.10 3.89 -13.29
CA SER A 129 -13.03 4.84 -12.22
C SER A 129 -11.77 4.60 -11.43
N PHE A 130 -10.86 5.48 -11.61
CA PHE A 130 -9.72 5.59 -10.74
C PHE A 130 -10.13 6.01 -9.33
N GLY A 131 -11.37 6.42 -9.16
CA GLY A 131 -11.93 6.71 -7.84
C GLY A 131 -12.04 5.50 -6.94
N SER A 132 -12.02 4.30 -7.51
CA SER A 132 -11.94 3.10 -6.72
C SER A 132 -10.53 2.81 -6.25
N LEU A 133 -9.58 3.62 -6.65
CA LEU A 133 -8.24 3.51 -6.14
C LEU A 133 -8.28 3.77 -4.65
N ASP A 134 -7.96 2.75 -3.95
CA ASP A 134 -7.91 2.83 -2.51
C ASP A 134 -6.63 3.52 -2.05
N ASP A 135 -6.47 3.55 -0.76
CA ASP A 135 -5.31 4.18 -0.13
C ASP A 135 -3.98 3.65 -0.63
N SER A 136 -3.98 2.48 -1.26
CA SER A 136 -2.75 1.86 -1.75
C SER A 136 -2.04 2.69 -2.81
N VAL A 137 -2.76 3.58 -3.47
CA VAL A 137 -2.18 4.43 -4.50
C VAL A 137 -1.34 5.54 -3.92
N PHE A 138 -1.68 5.99 -2.73
CA PHE A 138 -1.15 7.25 -2.22
C PHE A 138 0.26 7.16 -1.64
N PHE A 139 0.69 6.00 -1.17
CA PHE A 139 2.02 5.93 -0.58
C PHE A 139 3.12 6.19 -1.61
N MET A 140 2.79 6.10 -2.89
CA MET A 140 3.75 6.33 -3.98
C MET A 140 3.93 7.80 -4.31
N ASP A 141 3.01 8.64 -3.87
CA ASP A 141 3.00 10.06 -4.25
C ASP A 141 3.70 10.94 -3.23
N LYS A 142 4.25 10.36 -2.20
CA LYS A 142 4.77 11.10 -1.06
C LYS A 142 6.28 11.06 -0.99
N HIS A 143 6.89 11.47 -2.04
CA HIS A 143 8.36 11.52 -2.08
C HIS A 143 8.84 12.89 -2.34
#